data_a7e1f4468d228e3dfb97e7a3687d4751
#
_entry.id   a7e1f4468d228e3dfb97e7a3687d4751
#
_cell.length_a   1.000
_cell.length_b   1.000
_cell.length_c   1.000
_cell.angle_alpha   90.00
_cell.angle_beta   90.00
_cell.angle_gamma   90.00
#
_symmetry.space_group_name_H-M   'P 1'
#
loop_
_entity.id
_entity.type
_entity.pdbx_description
1 polymer ?
#
loop_
_entity_poly.entity_id
_entity_poly.type
_entity_poly.pdbx_seq_one_letter_code
_entity_poly.pdbx_strand_id
1 'polypeptide(L)'
;LVPDTAHFAADTNAIPAVIGEFGSLAQHYPIIFTGKDAMPLVAVGLAQRNLFVADGVWDEQSYVPAYVRRYPFVFMQAGEQDEYVLALDSAAKQVNQGQSEDGVPLFQDGKATEIVDNAMRFCGDYTREHDQTRRFTAALIENDLLIDRNIDVTLADGRQMSINGFQVVDVEKFAALPDATVVAWHRSGWLALVHHHLSSLARFSALVSRQSALPADA
;
A
#
# COMPACT_ATOMS: atom_id res chain seq x y z
N LEU A 1 6.27 -22.99 -1.91
CA LEU A 1 5.54 -22.03 -1.06
C LEU A 1 4.31 -22.68 -0.45
N VAL A 2 4.01 -22.34 0.78
CA VAL A 2 2.73 -22.66 1.46
C VAL A 2 1.77 -21.47 1.33
N PRO A 3 0.43 -21.67 1.46
CA PRO A 3 -0.54 -20.58 1.44
C PRO A 3 -0.19 -19.47 2.42
N ASP A 4 -0.43 -18.24 2.03
CA ASP A 4 0.09 -17.07 2.68
C ASP A 4 -0.56 -16.75 3.99
N THR A 5 0.30 -16.13 4.77
CA THR A 5 -0.06 -15.40 5.95
C THR A 5 0.53 -13.99 5.85
N ALA A 6 -0.27 -12.98 6.08
CA ALA A 6 0.16 -11.58 6.09
C ALA A 6 0.89 -11.19 7.39
N HIS A 7 1.57 -12.14 8.04
CA HIS A 7 2.25 -11.91 9.33
C HIS A 7 3.24 -10.75 9.30
N PHE A 8 3.99 -10.61 8.18
CA PHE A 8 4.98 -9.52 8.06
C PHE A 8 4.36 -8.13 8.09
N ALA A 9 3.05 -8.04 7.78
CA ALA A 9 2.31 -6.79 7.77
C ALA A 9 1.48 -6.55 9.04
N ALA A 10 1.58 -7.43 10.05
CA ALA A 10 0.75 -7.34 11.27
C ALA A 10 1.16 -6.16 12.17
N ASP A 11 2.45 -5.84 12.23
CA ASP A 11 3.02 -4.82 13.12
C ASP A 11 3.28 -3.49 12.41
N THR A 12 2.49 -3.17 11.38
CA THR A 12 2.55 -1.88 10.69
C THR A 12 1.19 -1.20 10.66
N ASN A 13 1.17 0.12 10.68
CA ASN A 13 -0.05 0.93 10.56
C ASN A 13 -0.26 1.51 9.17
N ALA A 14 0.69 1.31 8.25
CA ALA A 14 0.61 1.82 6.90
C ALA A 14 1.27 0.85 5.90
N ILE A 15 0.70 0.74 4.71
CA ILE A 15 1.17 -0.12 3.62
C ILE A 15 1.39 0.73 2.36
N PRO A 16 2.54 0.60 1.67
CA PRO A 16 2.77 1.26 0.39
C PRO A 16 1.69 0.95 -0.65
N ALA A 17 1.28 1.98 -1.37
CA ALA A 17 0.26 1.89 -2.42
C ALA A 17 0.82 2.35 -3.76
N VAL A 18 0.27 1.82 -4.85
CA VAL A 18 0.52 2.29 -6.21
C VAL A 18 -0.78 2.79 -6.84
N ILE A 19 -0.68 3.73 -7.79
CA ILE A 19 -1.86 4.42 -8.35
C ILE A 19 -2.85 3.48 -9.04
N GLY A 20 -2.38 2.37 -9.62
CA GLY A 20 -3.24 1.37 -10.25
C GLY A 20 -4.24 0.71 -9.29
N GLU A 21 -4.01 0.82 -7.97
CA GLU A 21 -4.89 0.25 -6.95
C GLU A 21 -5.81 1.28 -6.27
N PHE A 22 -5.66 2.59 -6.54
CA PHE A 22 -6.38 3.64 -5.80
C PHE A 22 -7.89 3.42 -5.76
N GLY A 23 -8.48 2.97 -6.88
CA GLY A 23 -9.91 2.69 -6.94
C GLY A 23 -10.38 1.60 -5.97
N SER A 24 -9.61 0.51 -5.85
CA SER A 24 -9.90 -0.58 -4.92
C SER A 24 -9.54 -0.20 -3.49
N LEU A 25 -8.38 0.41 -3.29
CA LEU A 25 -7.90 0.83 -1.96
C LEU A 25 -8.85 1.84 -1.30
N ALA A 26 -9.34 2.82 -2.05
CA ALA A 26 -10.23 3.87 -1.53
C ALA A 26 -11.56 3.34 -0.96
N GLN A 27 -11.93 2.12 -1.32
CA GLN A 27 -13.14 1.48 -0.79
C GLN A 27 -12.94 0.94 0.64
N HIS A 28 -11.68 0.74 1.05
CA HIS A 28 -11.36 0.05 2.31
C HIS A 28 -10.49 0.89 3.25
N TYR A 29 -9.59 1.73 2.70
CA TYR A 29 -8.54 2.40 3.46
C TYR A 29 -8.46 3.88 3.15
N PRO A 30 -8.05 4.73 4.11
CA PRO A 30 -7.55 6.06 3.79
C PRO A 30 -6.27 5.96 2.98
N ILE A 31 -6.18 6.66 1.87
CA ILE A 31 -4.95 6.86 1.09
C ILE A 31 -4.35 8.17 1.56
N ILE A 32 -3.10 8.18 1.96
CA ILE A 32 -2.34 9.34 2.45
C ILE A 32 -1.02 9.44 1.72
N PHE A 33 -0.39 10.61 1.76
CA PHE A 33 0.93 10.82 1.18
C PHE A 33 1.97 11.08 2.27
N THR A 34 3.20 10.59 2.10
CA THR A 34 4.25 10.74 3.11
C THR A 34 5.63 10.97 2.50
N GLY A 35 6.51 11.54 3.30
CA GLY A 35 7.88 11.80 2.90
C GLY A 35 8.03 12.93 1.88
N LYS A 36 9.28 13.25 1.52
CA LYS A 36 9.62 14.33 0.59
C LYS A 36 9.12 14.09 -0.84
N ASP A 37 9.00 12.83 -1.23
CA ASP A 37 8.56 12.41 -2.57
C ASP A 37 7.05 12.14 -2.60
N ALA A 38 6.34 12.43 -1.50
CA ALA A 38 4.89 12.25 -1.33
C ALA A 38 4.40 10.87 -1.75
N MET A 39 5.14 9.81 -1.38
CA MET A 39 4.74 8.46 -1.77
C MET A 39 3.44 8.05 -1.06
N PRO A 40 2.46 7.47 -1.79
CA PRO A 40 1.19 7.11 -1.22
C PRO A 40 1.30 5.87 -0.34
N LEU A 41 0.61 5.92 0.79
CA LEU A 41 0.39 4.81 1.70
C LEU A 41 -1.11 4.65 1.94
N VAL A 42 -1.54 3.45 2.26
CA VAL A 42 -2.85 3.22 2.88
C VAL A 42 -2.68 3.08 4.38
N ALA A 43 -3.47 3.82 5.15
CA ALA A 43 -3.50 3.66 6.60
C ALA A 43 -4.31 2.41 6.95
N VAL A 44 -3.68 1.47 7.65
CA VAL A 44 -4.28 0.21 8.09
C VAL A 44 -4.38 0.10 9.60
N GLY A 45 -3.92 1.12 10.32
CA GLY A 45 -4.00 1.22 11.79
C GLY A 45 -3.79 2.65 12.27
N LEU A 46 -4.14 2.90 13.53
CA LEU A 46 -3.93 4.18 14.21
C LEU A 46 -2.69 4.16 15.11
N ALA A 47 -2.26 2.97 15.55
CA ALA A 47 -1.03 2.70 16.29
C ALA A 47 -0.15 1.75 15.46
N GLN A 48 0.97 1.29 15.98
CA GLN A 48 1.84 0.31 15.32
C GLN A 48 1.20 -1.09 15.29
N ARG A 49 0.06 -1.19 14.63
CA ARG A 49 -0.67 -2.44 14.44
C ARG A 49 -1.55 -2.32 13.20
N ASN A 50 -1.61 -3.38 12.43
CA ASN A 50 -2.53 -3.53 11.32
C ASN A 50 -3.89 -4.05 11.82
N LEU A 51 -4.94 -3.27 11.62
CA LEU A 51 -6.32 -3.60 12.05
C LEU A 51 -7.04 -4.55 11.08
N PHE A 52 -6.39 -4.94 9.99
CA PHE A 52 -6.91 -5.83 8.96
C PHE A 52 -6.20 -7.19 8.94
N VAL A 53 -5.28 -7.44 9.88
CA VAL A 53 -4.58 -8.72 10.01
C VAL A 53 -4.88 -9.31 11.38
N ALA A 54 -5.46 -10.50 11.39
CA ALA A 54 -5.68 -11.32 12.58
C ALA A 54 -5.03 -12.69 12.37
N ASP A 55 -4.19 -13.12 13.31
CA ASP A 55 -3.46 -14.40 13.25
C ASP A 55 -2.68 -14.61 11.94
N GLY A 56 -2.19 -13.51 11.36
CA GLY A 56 -1.45 -13.50 10.10
C GLY A 56 -2.32 -13.61 8.85
N VAL A 57 -3.63 -13.60 8.97
CA VAL A 57 -4.59 -13.62 7.86
C VAL A 57 -5.15 -12.23 7.64
N TRP A 58 -5.14 -11.77 6.38
CA TRP A 58 -5.77 -10.50 6.00
C TRP A 58 -7.30 -10.65 5.99
N ASP A 59 -7.99 -9.60 6.44
CA ASP A 59 -9.46 -9.54 6.43
C ASP A 59 -10.04 -9.84 5.04
N GLU A 60 -10.77 -10.93 4.89
CA GLU A 60 -11.34 -11.42 3.62
C GLU A 60 -12.30 -10.42 2.95
N GLN A 61 -12.89 -9.50 3.72
CA GLN A 61 -13.79 -8.48 3.21
C GLN A 61 -13.07 -7.22 2.73
N SER A 62 -11.74 -7.19 2.87
CA SER A 62 -10.92 -6.03 2.54
C SER A 62 -9.93 -6.34 1.43
N TYR A 63 -9.70 -5.37 0.55
CA TYR A 63 -8.75 -5.51 -0.54
C TYR A 63 -7.32 -5.68 -0.01
N VAL A 64 -6.62 -6.69 -0.46
CA VAL A 64 -5.21 -6.91 -0.10
C VAL A 64 -4.30 -6.07 -1.01
N PRO A 65 -3.55 -5.09 -0.49
CA PRO A 65 -2.66 -4.25 -1.30
C PRO A 65 -1.61 -5.06 -2.06
N ALA A 66 -1.23 -4.61 -3.26
CA ALA A 66 -0.22 -5.30 -4.09
C ALA A 66 1.13 -5.43 -3.38
N TYR A 67 1.49 -4.47 -2.54
CA TYR A 67 2.66 -4.55 -1.69
C TYR A 67 2.65 -5.81 -0.80
N VAL A 68 1.50 -6.18 -0.27
CA VAL A 68 1.32 -7.39 0.55
C VAL A 68 1.28 -8.63 -0.35
N ARG A 69 0.53 -8.59 -1.44
CA ARG A 69 0.36 -9.72 -2.36
C ARG A 69 1.64 -10.18 -3.04
N ARG A 70 2.62 -9.28 -3.24
CA ARG A 70 3.92 -9.63 -3.84
C ARG A 70 4.83 -10.41 -2.90
N TYR A 71 4.64 -10.27 -1.59
CA TYR A 71 5.46 -10.94 -0.60
C TYR A 71 5.32 -12.47 -0.71
N PRO A 72 6.37 -13.26 -0.60
CA PRO A 72 7.74 -12.90 -0.18
C PRO A 72 8.69 -12.50 -1.32
N PHE A 73 8.20 -12.21 -2.51
CA PHE A 73 9.04 -11.81 -3.64
C PHE A 73 9.20 -10.30 -3.70
N VAL A 74 10.38 -9.87 -4.19
CA VAL A 74 10.69 -8.48 -4.42
C VAL A 74 11.69 -8.36 -5.58
N PHE A 75 11.56 -7.32 -6.41
CA PHE A 75 12.62 -6.97 -7.34
C PHE A 75 13.71 -6.17 -6.62
N MET A 76 14.95 -6.60 -6.81
CA MET A 76 16.13 -5.87 -6.40
C MET A 76 16.89 -5.42 -7.64
N GLN A 77 17.32 -4.16 -7.66
CA GLN A 77 18.15 -3.64 -8.74
C GLN A 77 19.54 -4.31 -8.68
N ALA A 78 19.95 -4.91 -9.79
CA ALA A 78 21.25 -5.57 -9.91
C ALA A 78 22.11 -4.74 -10.90
N GLY A 79 23.10 -4.03 -10.37
CA GLY A 79 24.02 -3.26 -11.22
C GLY A 79 23.57 -1.83 -11.50
N GLU A 80 24.22 -1.18 -12.49
CA GLU A 80 24.02 0.24 -12.85
C GLU A 80 22.95 0.46 -13.94
N GLN A 81 22.46 -0.58 -14.59
CA GLN A 81 21.41 -0.53 -15.59
C GLN A 81 20.15 -1.17 -15.05
N ASP A 82 18.99 -0.85 -15.63
CA ASP A 82 17.64 -1.32 -15.22
C ASP A 82 17.48 -2.86 -15.21
N GLU A 83 18.49 -3.55 -14.73
CA GLU A 83 18.47 -4.98 -14.51
C GLU A 83 17.90 -5.27 -13.12
N TYR A 84 16.80 -6.01 -13.08
CA TYR A 84 16.18 -6.45 -11.86
C TYR A 84 16.34 -7.94 -11.66
N VAL A 85 16.67 -8.33 -10.44
CA VAL A 85 16.71 -9.73 -10.00
C VAL A 85 15.51 -9.96 -9.08
N LEU A 86 14.78 -11.05 -9.32
CA LEU A 86 13.76 -11.51 -8.40
C LEU A 86 14.44 -12.08 -7.16
N ALA A 87 14.26 -11.40 -6.04
CA ALA A 87 14.71 -11.85 -4.74
C ALA A 87 13.54 -12.45 -3.95
N LEU A 88 13.88 -13.31 -3.01
CA LEU A 88 12.94 -13.97 -2.10
C LEU A 88 13.39 -13.72 -0.66
N ASP A 89 12.46 -13.30 0.19
CA ASP A 89 12.69 -13.29 1.64
C ASP A 89 12.69 -14.74 2.16
N SER A 90 13.89 -15.27 2.41
CA SER A 90 14.07 -16.65 2.88
C SER A 90 13.60 -16.87 4.32
N ALA A 91 13.39 -15.79 5.09
CA ALA A 91 12.85 -15.85 6.45
C ALA A 91 11.32 -15.85 6.49
N ALA A 92 10.67 -15.64 5.33
CA ALA A 92 9.22 -15.63 5.26
C ALA A 92 8.62 -16.99 5.65
N LYS A 93 7.56 -16.96 6.44
CA LYS A 93 6.87 -18.19 6.89
C LYS A 93 6.30 -19.03 5.75
N GLN A 94 6.06 -18.41 4.58
CA GLN A 94 5.63 -19.10 3.37
C GLN A 94 6.74 -19.89 2.68
N VAL A 95 8.00 -19.66 3.05
CA VAL A 95 9.16 -20.28 2.42
C VAL A 95 9.58 -21.51 3.21
N ASN A 96 9.34 -22.68 2.63
CA ASN A 96 9.84 -23.94 3.15
C ASN A 96 11.19 -24.25 2.50
N GLN A 97 12.23 -24.37 3.30
CA GLN A 97 13.60 -24.68 2.83
C GLN A 97 13.85 -26.19 2.64
N GLY A 98 12.84 -26.95 2.23
CA GLY A 98 12.95 -28.39 2.02
C GLY A 98 12.81 -29.22 3.31
N GLN A 99 12.27 -28.60 4.37
CA GLN A 99 12.07 -29.27 5.66
C GLN A 99 10.73 -30.01 5.78
N SER A 100 9.82 -29.81 4.82
CA SER A 100 8.58 -30.57 4.72
C SER A 100 8.23 -30.84 3.24
N GLU A 101 7.42 -31.87 3.00
CA GLU A 101 6.90 -32.21 1.68
C GLU A 101 5.71 -31.29 1.29
N ASP A 102 5.24 -30.47 2.23
CA ASP A 102 4.15 -29.53 1.98
C ASP A 102 4.66 -28.30 1.22
N GLY A 103 3.94 -27.92 0.19
CA GLY A 103 4.23 -26.72 -0.60
C GLY A 103 4.56 -27.02 -2.06
N VAL A 104 4.57 -25.95 -2.85
CA VAL A 104 4.87 -26.03 -4.29
C VAL A 104 6.32 -25.61 -4.54
N PRO A 105 7.13 -26.40 -5.27
CA PRO A 105 8.51 -26.06 -5.54
C PRO A 105 8.63 -24.81 -6.41
N LEU A 106 9.65 -24.00 -6.16
CA LEU A 106 9.97 -22.83 -6.99
C LEU A 106 10.70 -23.24 -8.28
N PHE A 107 11.46 -24.33 -8.22
CA PHE A 107 12.19 -24.89 -9.35
C PHE A 107 11.95 -26.38 -9.44
N GLN A 108 11.80 -26.88 -10.67
CA GLN A 108 11.69 -28.29 -10.97
C GLN A 108 12.60 -28.61 -12.16
N ASP A 109 13.47 -29.62 -12.05
CA ASP A 109 14.44 -30.02 -13.08
C ASP A 109 15.30 -28.83 -13.58
N GLY A 110 15.69 -27.93 -12.66
CA GLY A 110 16.51 -26.75 -12.96
C GLY A 110 15.76 -25.61 -13.68
N LYS A 111 14.45 -25.72 -13.86
CA LYS A 111 13.61 -24.71 -14.49
C LYS A 111 12.70 -24.04 -13.46
N ALA A 112 12.44 -22.75 -13.64
CA ALA A 112 11.44 -22.02 -12.88
C ALA A 112 10.05 -22.66 -13.05
N THR A 113 9.29 -22.70 -11.97
CA THR A 113 7.87 -23.12 -12.02
C THR A 113 6.98 -21.91 -12.28
N GLU A 114 5.71 -22.16 -12.57
CA GLU A 114 4.69 -21.12 -12.82
C GLU A 114 4.59 -20.10 -11.66
N ILE A 115 4.90 -20.50 -10.42
CA ILE A 115 4.94 -19.58 -9.26
C ILE A 115 6.00 -18.50 -9.48
N VAL A 116 7.22 -18.90 -9.92
CA VAL A 116 8.31 -17.95 -10.18
C VAL A 116 7.97 -17.05 -11.36
N ASP A 117 7.38 -17.60 -12.43
CA ASP A 117 6.97 -16.83 -13.60
C ASP A 117 5.86 -15.81 -13.25
N ASN A 118 4.91 -16.21 -12.41
CA ASN A 118 3.87 -15.32 -11.91
C ASN A 118 4.45 -14.23 -11.01
N ALA A 119 5.38 -14.57 -10.11
CA ALA A 119 6.06 -13.62 -9.25
C ALA A 119 6.88 -12.60 -10.07
N MET A 120 7.60 -13.06 -11.11
CA MET A 120 8.34 -12.20 -12.03
C MET A 120 7.42 -11.17 -12.71
N ARG A 121 6.30 -11.63 -13.26
CA ARG A 121 5.31 -10.73 -13.89
C ARG A 121 4.74 -9.74 -12.90
N PHE A 122 4.28 -10.23 -11.74
CA PHE A 122 3.67 -9.40 -10.71
C PHE A 122 4.62 -8.32 -10.18
N CYS A 123 5.86 -8.69 -9.86
CA CYS A 123 6.88 -7.74 -9.40
C CYS A 123 7.25 -6.73 -10.51
N GLY A 124 7.30 -7.18 -11.77
CA GLY A 124 7.51 -6.29 -12.92
C GLY A 124 6.39 -5.28 -13.11
N ASP A 125 5.12 -5.73 -12.99
CA ASP A 125 3.95 -4.85 -13.04
C ASP A 125 3.96 -3.85 -11.89
N TYR A 126 4.25 -4.31 -10.67
CA TYR A 126 4.35 -3.45 -9.49
C TYR A 126 5.43 -2.39 -9.65
N THR A 127 6.60 -2.72 -10.21
CA THR A 127 7.69 -1.76 -10.45
C THR A 127 7.25 -0.68 -11.45
N ARG A 128 6.58 -1.07 -12.55
CA ARG A 128 6.05 -0.09 -13.53
C ARG A 128 5.00 0.83 -12.90
N GLU A 129 4.10 0.28 -12.11
CA GLU A 129 3.09 1.06 -11.37
C GLU A 129 3.73 2.00 -10.34
N HIS A 130 4.79 1.58 -9.68
CA HIS A 130 5.55 2.42 -8.76
C HIS A 130 6.19 3.63 -9.49
N ASP A 131 6.75 3.43 -10.70
CA ASP A 131 7.30 4.54 -11.48
C ASP A 131 6.22 5.51 -11.97
N GLN A 132 5.06 5.01 -12.35
CA GLN A 132 3.90 5.86 -12.67
C GLN A 132 3.40 6.62 -11.44
N THR A 133 3.41 5.98 -10.28
CA THR A 133 3.06 6.60 -8.99
C THR A 133 3.99 7.76 -8.69
N ARG A 134 5.30 7.61 -8.86
CA ARG A 134 6.28 8.70 -8.70
C ARG A 134 6.02 9.88 -9.62
N ARG A 135 5.60 9.64 -10.87
CA ARG A 135 5.23 10.72 -11.80
C ARG A 135 3.99 11.47 -11.33
N PHE A 136 3.00 10.76 -10.84
CA PHE A 136 1.79 11.36 -10.30
C PHE A 136 2.09 12.19 -9.04
N THR A 137 2.86 11.66 -8.08
CA THR A 137 3.20 12.39 -6.86
C THR A 137 4.08 13.60 -7.13
N ALA A 138 5.03 13.51 -8.07
CA ALA A 138 5.80 14.67 -8.53
C ALA A 138 4.89 15.77 -9.05
N ALA A 139 3.86 15.43 -9.84
CA ALA A 139 2.91 16.42 -10.34
C ALA A 139 2.05 17.05 -9.22
N LEU A 140 1.70 16.29 -8.15
CA LEU A 140 1.05 16.87 -6.97
C LEU A 140 1.95 17.91 -6.29
N ILE A 141 3.24 17.60 -6.14
CA ILE A 141 4.23 18.49 -5.54
C ILE A 141 4.46 19.73 -6.41
N GLU A 142 4.67 19.56 -7.71
CA GLU A 142 4.90 20.66 -8.67
C GLU A 142 3.74 21.67 -8.72
N ASN A 143 2.51 21.20 -8.50
CA ASN A 143 1.33 22.06 -8.44
C ASN A 143 0.96 22.53 -7.02
N ASP A 144 1.84 22.30 -6.04
CA ASP A 144 1.65 22.69 -4.63
C ASP A 144 0.30 22.22 -4.04
N LEU A 145 -0.15 21.01 -4.40
CA LEU A 145 -1.44 20.48 -4.01
C LEU A 145 -1.47 19.77 -2.65
N LEU A 146 -0.33 19.55 -2.03
CA LEU A 146 -0.26 18.77 -0.78
C LEU A 146 -0.19 19.69 0.44
N ILE A 147 -0.94 19.32 1.47
CA ILE A 147 -0.92 19.96 2.79
C ILE A 147 -0.72 18.93 3.90
N ASP A 148 0.04 19.33 4.91
CA ASP A 148 0.21 18.50 6.11
C ASP A 148 -1.10 18.40 6.88
N ARG A 149 -1.39 17.21 7.40
CA ARG A 149 -2.56 16.94 8.23
C ARG A 149 -2.17 16.15 9.47
N ASN A 150 -2.88 16.50 10.55
CA ASN A 150 -2.90 15.75 11.80
C ASN A 150 -4.34 15.35 12.08
N ILE A 151 -4.54 14.18 12.60
CA ILE A 151 -5.85 13.68 13.02
C ILE A 151 -5.75 13.30 14.49
N ASP A 152 -6.48 14.04 15.34
CA ASP A 152 -6.65 13.69 16.75
C ASP A 152 -7.98 12.94 16.90
N VAL A 153 -7.90 11.76 17.50
CA VAL A 153 -9.04 10.86 17.67
C VAL A 153 -9.22 10.56 19.14
N THR A 154 -10.45 10.66 19.62
CA THR A 154 -10.83 10.13 20.92
C THR A 154 -11.61 8.83 20.69
N LEU A 155 -11.08 7.72 21.18
CA LEU A 155 -11.72 6.41 21.11
C LEU A 155 -12.93 6.33 22.05
N ALA A 156 -13.79 5.33 21.86
CA ALA A 156 -14.99 5.14 22.67
C ALA A 156 -14.71 4.92 24.17
N ASP A 157 -13.53 4.44 24.51
CA ASP A 157 -13.05 4.23 25.89
C ASP A 157 -12.37 5.47 26.49
N GLY A 158 -12.33 6.60 25.77
CA GLY A 158 -11.73 7.86 26.20
C GLY A 158 -10.22 7.99 25.89
N ARG A 159 -9.55 6.97 25.33
CA ARG A 159 -8.16 7.08 24.90
C ARG A 159 -8.04 8.10 23.77
N GLN A 160 -7.00 8.94 23.82
CA GLN A 160 -6.67 9.88 22.76
C GLN A 160 -5.52 9.32 21.93
N MET A 161 -5.67 9.41 20.61
CA MET A 161 -4.64 9.02 19.65
C MET A 161 -4.44 10.14 18.64
N SER A 162 -3.20 10.36 18.21
CA SER A 162 -2.86 11.34 17.20
C SER A 162 -2.09 10.68 16.06
N ILE A 163 -2.54 10.90 14.85
CA ILE A 163 -1.87 10.46 13.62
C ILE A 163 -1.30 11.70 12.95
N ASN A 164 0.01 11.75 12.77
CA ASN A 164 0.74 12.89 12.24
C ASN A 164 1.72 12.44 11.16
N GLY A 165 2.36 13.39 10.48
CA GLY A 165 3.43 13.14 9.51
C GLY A 165 2.94 12.63 8.18
N PHE A 166 1.72 12.97 7.78
CA PHE A 166 1.18 12.67 6.48
C PHE A 166 0.59 13.92 5.81
N GLN A 167 0.42 13.81 4.50
CA GLN A 167 -0.15 14.87 3.65
C GLN A 167 -1.40 14.36 2.94
N VAL A 168 -2.26 15.31 2.60
CA VAL A 168 -3.45 15.09 1.78
C VAL A 168 -3.53 16.16 0.71
N VAL A 169 -4.33 15.93 -0.32
CA VAL A 169 -4.59 16.95 -1.35
C VAL A 169 -5.44 18.07 -0.76
N ASP A 170 -5.00 19.30 -0.96
CA ASP A 170 -5.78 20.53 -0.68
C ASP A 170 -6.89 20.68 -1.72
N VAL A 171 -8.13 20.57 -1.26
CA VAL A 171 -9.32 20.62 -2.13
C VAL A 171 -9.47 21.98 -2.80
N GLU A 172 -9.13 23.08 -2.11
CA GLU A 172 -9.24 24.43 -2.65
C GLU A 172 -8.21 24.66 -3.76
N LYS A 173 -6.95 24.28 -3.53
CA LYS A 173 -5.90 24.34 -4.55
C LYS A 173 -6.21 23.44 -5.74
N PHE A 174 -6.73 22.24 -5.48
CA PHE A 174 -7.12 21.32 -6.55
C PHE A 174 -8.25 21.89 -7.41
N ALA A 175 -9.25 22.53 -6.80
CA ALA A 175 -10.33 23.19 -7.52
C ALA A 175 -9.87 24.44 -8.31
N ALA A 176 -8.75 25.05 -7.92
CA ALA A 176 -8.16 26.22 -8.55
C ALA A 176 -7.10 25.88 -9.63
N LEU A 177 -6.94 24.59 -9.99
CA LEU A 177 -5.99 24.20 -11.03
C LEU A 177 -6.27 24.90 -12.36
N PRO A 178 -5.22 25.33 -13.08
CA PRO A 178 -5.38 25.90 -14.42
C PRO A 178 -6.04 24.93 -15.41
N ASP A 179 -6.90 25.44 -16.29
CA ASP A 179 -7.62 24.63 -17.30
C ASP A 179 -6.68 23.70 -18.08
N ALA A 180 -5.50 24.19 -18.46
CA ALA A 180 -4.52 23.38 -19.21
C ALA A 180 -4.07 22.16 -18.40
N THR A 181 -3.85 22.33 -17.09
CA THR A 181 -3.47 21.25 -16.18
C THR A 181 -4.64 20.26 -16.00
N VAL A 182 -5.86 20.78 -15.84
CA VAL A 182 -7.08 19.95 -15.71
C VAL A 182 -7.26 19.07 -16.94
N VAL A 183 -7.11 19.64 -18.15
CA VAL A 183 -7.22 18.87 -19.40
C VAL A 183 -6.11 17.81 -19.50
N ALA A 184 -4.88 18.15 -19.16
CA ALA A 184 -3.77 17.21 -19.17
C ALA A 184 -4.00 16.06 -18.16
N TRP A 185 -4.44 16.38 -16.93
CA TRP A 185 -4.71 15.39 -15.89
C TRP A 185 -5.94 14.53 -16.18
N HIS A 186 -6.94 15.09 -16.85
CA HIS A 186 -8.07 14.29 -17.35
C HIS A 186 -7.58 13.21 -18.32
N ARG A 187 -6.72 13.57 -19.29
CA ARG A 187 -6.19 12.63 -20.29
C ARG A 187 -5.28 11.56 -19.69
N SER A 188 -4.54 11.88 -18.64
CA SER A 188 -3.67 10.93 -17.92
C SER A 188 -4.41 10.10 -16.87
N GLY A 189 -5.69 10.39 -16.58
CA GLY A 189 -6.47 9.74 -15.53
C GLY A 189 -6.17 10.25 -14.12
N TRP A 190 -5.30 11.25 -13.95
CA TRP A 190 -4.85 11.71 -12.63
C TRP A 190 -5.93 12.42 -11.83
N LEU A 191 -6.91 13.06 -12.48
CA LEU A 191 -8.06 13.63 -11.76
C LEU A 191 -8.83 12.55 -10.99
N ALA A 192 -9.02 11.38 -11.59
CA ALA A 192 -9.69 10.26 -10.92
C ALA A 192 -8.90 9.78 -9.69
N LEU A 193 -7.56 9.76 -9.77
CA LEU A 193 -6.70 9.37 -8.65
C LEU A 193 -6.84 10.34 -7.46
N VAL A 194 -6.90 11.66 -7.73
CA VAL A 194 -7.15 12.66 -6.70
C VAL A 194 -8.53 12.45 -6.07
N HIS A 195 -9.57 12.18 -6.86
CA HIS A 195 -10.91 11.91 -6.33
C HIS A 195 -10.96 10.62 -5.50
N HIS A 196 -10.26 9.55 -5.91
CA HIS A 196 -10.12 8.34 -5.11
C HIS A 196 -9.45 8.63 -3.77
N HIS A 197 -8.34 9.39 -3.77
CA HIS A 197 -7.68 9.82 -2.54
C HIS A 197 -8.65 10.58 -1.63
N LEU A 198 -9.30 11.65 -2.14
CA LEU A 198 -10.20 12.49 -1.34
C LEU A 198 -11.38 11.68 -0.76
N SER A 199 -11.98 10.82 -1.56
CA SER A 199 -13.09 9.96 -1.09
C SER A 199 -12.64 8.95 -0.03
N SER A 200 -11.39 8.47 -0.13
CA SER A 200 -10.83 7.50 0.80
C SER A 200 -10.66 8.04 2.22
N LEU A 201 -10.53 9.35 2.39
CA LEU A 201 -10.32 9.97 3.71
C LEU A 201 -11.49 9.70 4.68
N ALA A 202 -12.69 9.48 4.16
CA ALA A 202 -13.84 9.06 4.98
C ALA A 202 -13.60 7.70 5.69
N ARG A 203 -12.67 6.88 5.21
CA ARG A 203 -12.31 5.59 5.82
C ARG A 203 -11.57 5.72 7.15
N PHE A 204 -11.06 6.90 7.51
CA PHE A 204 -10.53 7.11 8.85
C PHE A 204 -11.55 6.79 9.95
N SER A 205 -12.83 7.07 9.72
CA SER A 205 -13.89 6.72 10.67
C SER A 205 -14.00 5.20 10.90
N ALA A 206 -13.80 4.40 9.86
CA ALA A 206 -13.79 2.95 9.96
C ALA A 206 -12.56 2.44 10.73
N LEU A 207 -11.38 3.05 10.55
CA LEU A 207 -10.19 2.74 11.36
C LEU A 207 -10.42 3.03 12.84
N VAL A 208 -11.03 4.17 13.16
CA VAL A 208 -11.38 4.55 14.54
C VAL A 208 -12.33 3.52 15.15
N SER A 209 -13.34 3.10 14.40
CA SER A 209 -14.30 2.08 14.86
C SER A 209 -13.62 0.73 15.11
N ARG A 210 -12.73 0.28 14.21
CA ARG A 210 -11.95 -0.96 14.37
C ARG A 210 -11.01 -0.87 15.58
N GLN A 211 -10.32 0.25 15.76
CA GLN A 211 -9.44 0.46 16.91
C GLN A 211 -10.22 0.45 18.23
N SER A 212 -11.39 1.08 18.26
CA SER A 212 -12.25 1.13 19.46
C SER A 212 -12.81 -0.25 19.84
N ALA A 213 -12.90 -1.18 18.91
CA ALA A 213 -13.35 -2.54 19.17
C ALA A 213 -12.27 -3.44 19.80
N LEU A 214 -11.00 -3.00 19.80
CA LEU A 214 -9.92 -3.74 20.42
C LEU A 214 -9.87 -3.49 21.92
N PRO A 215 -9.50 -4.52 22.73
CA PRO A 215 -9.20 -4.34 24.15
C PRO A 215 -8.14 -3.26 24.37
N ALA A 216 -8.17 -2.62 25.54
CA ALA A 216 -7.25 -1.53 25.89
C ALA A 216 -5.77 -1.97 25.91
N ASP A 217 -5.51 -3.24 26.11
CA ASP A 217 -4.18 -3.85 26.26
C ASP A 217 -3.71 -4.60 24.98
N ALA A 218 -4.38 -4.38 23.83
CA ALA A 218 -4.11 -5.08 22.57
C ALA A 218 -3.30 -4.24 21.59
#